data_1c7ac4f381f657972dab8123e071f018
#
_entry.id   1c7ac4f381f657972dab8123e071f018
#
_cell.length_a   1.000
_cell.length_b   1.000
_cell.length_c   1.000
_cell.angle_alpha   90.00
_cell.angle_beta   90.00
_cell.angle_gamma   90.00
#
_symmetry.space_group_name_H-M   'P 1'
#
loop_
_entity.id
_entity.type
_entity.pdbx_description
1 polymer ?
#
loop_
_entity_poly.entity_id
_entity_poly.type
_entity_poly.pdbx_seq_one_letter_code
_entity_poly.pdbx_strand_id
1 'polypeptide(L)'
;MAKVAFLGLGVMGYPMAGHLKNKGGHEVTVYNRTAAKAEQWVKQHGGKSAPTPKAAAEGQDFVMACVGNDNDLREVTLGASGAFAGMGKGKVFVDHTTASAEIARELYAAAKKGGFDFIDAPVSGGQAGAENGVLTVMCGGDAEPFSRAEKIIAAYARACNLLGSTGSGQLSKMVNQICIAGLVQGLAEGLHFAQKSGLDIEKLIATISKGAAQSWQMENRYKTMAVGKFDFGFAVDWMRKDLGICLGEARKNGAHLPVTSLVDQFYSEIQSMGGKRWDTSSLIALLNR
;
A
#
# COMPACT_ATOMS: atom_id res chain seq x y z
N MET A 1 -5.44 -16.51 19.65
CA MET A 1 -6.30 -16.58 18.45
C MET A 1 -7.28 -15.43 18.55
N ALA A 2 -7.41 -14.61 17.49
CA ALA A 2 -8.32 -13.45 17.43
C ALA A 2 -9.31 -13.64 16.29
N LYS A 3 -10.45 -12.93 16.33
CA LYS A 3 -11.40 -12.82 15.23
C LYS A 3 -11.05 -11.57 14.41
N VAL A 4 -10.78 -11.71 13.12
CA VAL A 4 -10.29 -10.65 12.26
C VAL A 4 -11.14 -10.56 10.99
N ALA A 5 -11.67 -9.37 10.69
CA ALA A 5 -12.20 -9.10 9.35
C ALA A 5 -11.11 -8.51 8.46
N PHE A 6 -11.15 -8.81 7.15
CA PHE A 6 -10.30 -8.15 6.17
C PHE A 6 -11.14 -7.65 4.98
N LEU A 7 -11.11 -6.33 4.75
CA LEU A 7 -11.90 -5.63 3.75
C LEU A 7 -11.01 -5.22 2.57
N GLY A 8 -11.33 -5.75 1.38
CA GLY A 8 -10.57 -5.49 0.17
C GLY A 8 -9.51 -6.56 -0.13
N LEU A 9 -9.83 -7.40 -1.11
CA LEU A 9 -8.99 -8.51 -1.57
C LEU A 9 -8.32 -8.18 -2.91
N GLY A 10 -7.67 -7.02 -2.95
CA GLY A 10 -6.81 -6.63 -4.05
C GLY A 10 -5.47 -7.39 -4.02
N VAL A 11 -4.53 -6.95 -4.86
CA VAL A 11 -3.17 -7.53 -4.95
C VAL A 11 -2.47 -7.60 -3.59
N MET A 12 -2.71 -6.62 -2.72
CA MET A 12 -2.12 -6.57 -1.38
C MET A 12 -2.97 -7.31 -0.35
N GLY A 13 -4.27 -7.01 -0.28
CA GLY A 13 -5.15 -7.52 0.77
C GLY A 13 -5.40 -9.03 0.70
N TYR A 14 -5.42 -9.62 -0.49
CA TYR A 14 -5.64 -11.05 -0.67
C TYR A 14 -4.58 -11.91 0.05
N PRO A 15 -3.27 -11.72 -0.19
CA PRO A 15 -2.24 -12.46 0.54
C PRO A 15 -2.14 -12.04 2.01
N MET A 16 -2.34 -10.76 2.37
CA MET A 16 -2.32 -10.33 3.78
C MET A 16 -3.39 -11.06 4.61
N ALA A 17 -4.63 -11.15 4.11
CA ALA A 17 -5.69 -11.93 4.73
C ALA A 17 -5.33 -13.43 4.81
N GLY A 18 -4.69 -13.98 3.77
CA GLY A 18 -4.18 -15.35 3.75
C GLY A 18 -3.16 -15.62 4.86
N HIS A 19 -2.22 -14.71 5.09
CA HIS A 19 -1.24 -14.82 6.18
C HIS A 19 -1.90 -14.77 7.56
N LEU A 20 -2.90 -13.92 7.77
CA LEU A 20 -3.67 -13.89 9.02
C LEU A 20 -4.28 -15.25 9.34
N LYS A 21 -4.82 -15.92 8.32
CA LYS A 21 -5.42 -17.25 8.48
C LYS A 21 -4.38 -18.33 8.69
N ASN A 22 -3.38 -18.41 7.81
CA ASN A 22 -2.50 -19.56 7.70
C ASN A 22 -1.30 -19.50 8.67
N LYS A 23 -0.66 -18.31 8.76
CA LYS A 23 0.51 -18.09 9.62
C LYS A 23 0.11 -17.57 11.00
N GLY A 24 -0.88 -16.66 11.05
CA GLY A 24 -1.38 -16.08 12.31
C GLY A 24 -2.33 -17.01 13.09
N GLY A 25 -2.93 -18.01 12.45
CA GLY A 25 -3.88 -18.92 13.08
C GLY A 25 -5.18 -18.25 13.57
N HIS A 26 -5.56 -17.10 12.94
CA HIS A 26 -6.74 -16.35 13.33
C HIS A 26 -8.03 -16.86 12.67
N GLU A 27 -9.19 -16.55 13.26
CA GLU A 27 -10.48 -16.69 12.59
C GLU A 27 -10.65 -15.49 11.65
N VAL A 28 -10.67 -15.74 10.32
CA VAL A 28 -10.71 -14.66 9.33
C VAL A 28 -12.04 -14.65 8.59
N THR A 29 -12.69 -13.48 8.55
CA THR A 29 -13.85 -13.17 7.72
C THR A 29 -13.44 -12.12 6.70
N VAL A 30 -13.65 -12.39 5.40
CA VAL A 30 -13.26 -11.45 4.33
C VAL A 30 -14.47 -10.79 3.69
N TYR A 31 -14.24 -9.58 3.19
CA TYR A 31 -15.18 -8.87 2.32
C TYR A 31 -14.44 -8.32 1.11
N ASN A 32 -15.07 -8.40 -0.05
CA ASN A 32 -14.62 -7.71 -1.25
C ASN A 32 -15.83 -7.27 -2.09
N ARG A 33 -15.76 -6.07 -2.68
CA ARG A 33 -16.83 -5.53 -3.57
C ARG A 33 -17.20 -6.51 -4.68
N THR A 34 -16.24 -7.24 -5.26
CA THR A 34 -16.47 -8.36 -6.16
C THR A 34 -16.56 -9.65 -5.35
N ALA A 35 -17.76 -10.15 -5.10
CA ALA A 35 -18.02 -11.32 -4.23
C ALA A 35 -17.21 -12.57 -4.64
N ALA A 36 -17.08 -12.83 -5.95
CA ALA A 36 -16.31 -13.97 -6.46
C ALA A 36 -14.86 -14.01 -5.95
N LYS A 37 -14.21 -12.86 -5.68
CA LYS A 37 -12.86 -12.83 -5.06
C LYS A 37 -12.88 -13.29 -3.61
N ALA A 38 -13.92 -12.95 -2.86
CA ALA A 38 -14.08 -13.40 -1.48
C ALA A 38 -14.34 -14.91 -1.43
N GLU A 39 -15.18 -15.43 -2.33
CA GLU A 39 -15.45 -16.87 -2.47
C GLU A 39 -14.17 -17.65 -2.85
N GLN A 40 -13.40 -17.13 -3.82
CA GLN A 40 -12.10 -17.70 -4.20
C GLN A 40 -11.13 -17.74 -3.03
N TRP A 41 -11.05 -16.66 -2.24
CA TRP A 41 -10.21 -16.59 -1.07
C TRP A 41 -10.61 -17.65 -0.03
N VAL A 42 -11.92 -17.78 0.26
CA VAL A 42 -12.44 -18.80 1.19
C VAL A 42 -12.12 -20.21 0.71
N LYS A 43 -12.26 -20.47 -0.61
CA LYS A 43 -11.91 -21.77 -1.20
C LYS A 43 -10.43 -22.10 -1.02
N GLN A 44 -9.54 -21.10 -1.12
CA GLN A 44 -8.09 -21.28 -1.05
C GLN A 44 -7.55 -21.35 0.37
N HIS A 45 -8.07 -20.54 1.30
CA HIS A 45 -7.50 -20.35 2.63
C HIS A 45 -8.41 -20.86 3.76
N GLY A 46 -9.67 -21.16 3.45
CA GLY A 46 -10.69 -21.38 4.47
C GLY A 46 -11.17 -20.07 5.10
N GLY A 47 -11.86 -20.13 6.23
CA GLY A 47 -12.46 -18.95 6.86
C GLY A 47 -13.87 -18.67 6.35
N LYS A 48 -14.30 -17.39 6.39
CA LYS A 48 -15.65 -16.98 6.04
C LYS A 48 -15.61 -15.76 5.11
N SER A 49 -16.67 -15.56 4.33
CA SER A 49 -16.93 -14.30 3.63
C SER A 49 -18.23 -13.67 4.12
N ALA A 50 -18.34 -12.36 3.99
CA ALA A 50 -19.53 -11.61 4.34
C ALA A 50 -20.00 -10.76 3.16
N PRO A 51 -21.33 -10.49 3.03
CA PRO A 51 -21.88 -9.76 1.88
C PRO A 51 -21.67 -8.25 1.95
N THR A 52 -21.37 -7.70 3.14
CA THR A 52 -21.13 -6.26 3.36
C THR A 52 -19.96 -6.03 4.32
N PRO A 53 -19.32 -4.86 4.28
CA PRO A 53 -18.30 -4.48 5.28
C PRO A 53 -18.84 -4.54 6.72
N LYS A 54 -20.09 -4.08 6.95
CA LYS A 54 -20.77 -4.16 8.24
C LYS A 54 -20.84 -5.60 8.74
N ALA A 55 -21.41 -6.52 7.94
CA ALA A 55 -21.54 -7.93 8.32
C ALA A 55 -20.17 -8.60 8.54
N ALA A 56 -19.14 -8.20 7.79
CA ALA A 56 -17.78 -8.67 8.01
C ALA A 56 -17.22 -8.23 9.37
N ALA A 57 -17.54 -7.01 9.81
CA ALA A 57 -17.02 -6.41 11.03
C ALA A 57 -17.73 -6.89 12.30
N GLU A 58 -18.95 -7.42 12.20
CA GLU A 58 -19.73 -7.86 13.35
C GLU A 58 -19.03 -8.97 14.14
N GLY A 59 -18.87 -8.74 15.46
CA GLY A 59 -18.26 -9.71 16.38
C GLY A 59 -16.74 -9.90 16.23
N GLN A 60 -16.06 -9.07 15.42
CA GLN A 60 -14.62 -9.16 15.24
C GLN A 60 -13.85 -8.40 16.34
N ASP A 61 -12.61 -8.84 16.61
CA ASP A 61 -11.69 -8.14 17.50
C ASP A 61 -10.92 -7.06 16.76
N PHE A 62 -10.56 -7.35 15.51
CA PHE A 62 -9.89 -6.45 14.58
C PHE A 62 -10.61 -6.41 13.24
N VAL A 63 -10.69 -5.23 12.64
CA VAL A 63 -11.16 -5.05 11.27
C VAL A 63 -10.03 -4.38 10.49
N MET A 64 -9.55 -5.02 9.44
CA MET A 64 -8.47 -4.52 8.61
C MET A 64 -9.00 -4.16 7.22
N ALA A 65 -8.50 -3.09 6.63
CA ALA A 65 -8.88 -2.67 5.28
C ALA A 65 -7.67 -2.41 4.41
N CYS A 66 -7.76 -2.77 3.12
CA CYS A 66 -6.80 -2.38 2.09
C CYS A 66 -7.56 -2.18 0.77
N VAL A 67 -7.95 -0.93 0.51
CA VAL A 67 -8.78 -0.55 -0.65
C VAL A 67 -8.05 0.45 -1.56
N GLY A 68 -8.75 1.09 -2.50
CA GLY A 68 -8.10 1.84 -3.58
C GLY A 68 -7.67 3.26 -3.21
N ASN A 69 -8.51 4.01 -2.50
CA ASN A 69 -8.35 5.46 -2.26
C ASN A 69 -9.25 5.94 -1.11
N ASP A 70 -9.24 7.26 -0.83
CA ASP A 70 -10.04 7.90 0.22
C ASP A 70 -11.54 7.62 0.08
N ASN A 71 -12.09 7.66 -1.14
CA ASN A 71 -13.52 7.43 -1.38
C ASN A 71 -13.90 5.98 -1.13
N ASP A 72 -13.11 5.02 -1.64
CA ASP A 72 -13.32 3.60 -1.37
C ASP A 72 -13.22 3.32 0.14
N LEU A 73 -12.27 3.96 0.83
CA LEU A 73 -12.09 3.80 2.27
C LEU A 73 -13.28 4.38 3.06
N ARG A 74 -13.75 5.57 2.68
CA ARG A 74 -14.94 6.18 3.29
C ARG A 74 -16.18 5.30 3.09
N GLU A 75 -16.36 4.74 1.89
CA GLU A 75 -17.49 3.85 1.59
C GLU A 75 -17.47 2.57 2.42
N VAL A 76 -16.33 1.87 2.50
CA VAL A 76 -16.24 0.61 3.26
C VAL A 76 -16.28 0.80 4.78
N THR A 77 -16.07 2.03 5.27
CA THR A 77 -16.10 2.36 6.71
C THR A 77 -17.39 3.05 7.12
N LEU A 78 -17.71 4.19 6.50
CA LEU A 78 -18.81 5.10 6.89
C LEU A 78 -20.04 4.97 5.98
N GLY A 79 -19.97 4.25 4.86
CA GLY A 79 -21.10 4.03 3.96
C GLY A 79 -22.29 3.36 4.67
N ALA A 80 -23.45 3.30 4.02
CA ALA A 80 -24.69 2.76 4.58
C ALA A 80 -24.55 1.34 5.16
N SER A 81 -23.69 0.51 4.56
CA SER A 81 -23.32 -0.84 5.03
C SER A 81 -21.84 -0.91 5.43
N GLY A 82 -21.26 0.21 5.86
CA GLY A 82 -19.87 0.33 6.23
C GLY A 82 -19.53 -0.39 7.53
N ALA A 83 -18.25 -0.75 7.66
CA ALA A 83 -17.75 -1.57 8.76
C ALA A 83 -17.96 -0.92 10.14
N PHE A 84 -17.90 0.41 10.25
CA PHE A 84 -18.04 1.11 11.53
C PHE A 84 -19.41 0.86 12.18
N ALA A 85 -20.46 0.65 11.38
CA ALA A 85 -21.77 0.28 11.90
C ALA A 85 -21.86 -1.16 12.46
N GLY A 86 -20.87 -2.01 12.16
CA GLY A 86 -20.77 -3.39 12.67
C GLY A 86 -19.74 -3.55 13.79
N MET A 87 -18.93 -2.54 14.07
CA MET A 87 -17.87 -2.61 15.08
C MET A 87 -18.41 -2.41 16.50
N GLY A 88 -17.93 -3.24 17.42
CA GLY A 88 -18.20 -3.13 18.85
C GLY A 88 -17.19 -2.25 19.58
N LYS A 89 -17.55 -1.83 20.81
CA LYS A 89 -16.67 -1.04 21.67
C LYS A 89 -15.34 -1.75 21.98
N GLY A 90 -14.25 -0.99 22.05
CA GLY A 90 -12.91 -1.50 22.38
C GLY A 90 -12.27 -2.36 21.30
N LYS A 91 -12.85 -2.43 20.10
CA LYS A 91 -12.26 -3.12 18.93
C LYS A 91 -11.33 -2.17 18.20
N VAL A 92 -10.52 -2.70 17.27
CA VAL A 92 -9.53 -1.91 16.53
C VAL A 92 -9.78 -2.02 15.03
N PHE A 93 -9.90 -0.87 14.37
CA PHE A 93 -9.83 -0.77 12.91
C PHE A 93 -8.40 -0.45 12.48
N VAL A 94 -7.86 -1.19 11.51
CA VAL A 94 -6.51 -1.00 10.96
C VAL A 94 -6.62 -0.75 9.46
N ASP A 95 -6.23 0.45 9.03
CA ASP A 95 -6.28 0.84 7.62
C ASP A 95 -4.92 0.70 6.94
N HIS A 96 -4.77 -0.27 6.03
CA HIS A 96 -3.58 -0.46 5.21
C HIS A 96 -3.64 0.25 3.86
N THR A 97 -4.73 0.95 3.57
CA THR A 97 -4.89 1.73 2.34
C THR A 97 -3.85 2.85 2.29
N THR A 98 -3.21 3.07 1.14
CA THR A 98 -2.49 4.32 0.91
C THR A 98 -3.51 5.40 0.57
N ALA A 99 -3.77 6.27 1.53
CA ALA A 99 -4.80 7.30 1.52
C ALA A 99 -4.25 8.65 2.05
N SER A 100 -5.08 9.68 2.14
CA SER A 100 -4.67 10.95 2.72
C SER A 100 -4.57 10.88 4.25
N ALA A 101 -3.72 11.71 4.85
CA ALA A 101 -3.71 11.87 6.30
C ALA A 101 -5.03 12.51 6.82
N GLU A 102 -5.75 13.20 5.95
CA GLU A 102 -7.05 13.81 6.25
C GLU A 102 -8.13 12.75 6.49
N ILE A 103 -8.27 11.77 5.57
CA ILE A 103 -9.22 10.67 5.76
C ILE A 103 -8.85 9.83 7.00
N ALA A 104 -7.58 9.61 7.28
CA ALA A 104 -7.16 8.90 8.49
C ALA A 104 -7.66 9.62 9.76
N ARG A 105 -7.52 10.94 9.83
CA ARG A 105 -8.03 11.76 10.96
C ARG A 105 -9.56 11.79 11.03
N GLU A 106 -10.25 11.85 9.89
CA GLU A 106 -11.71 11.75 9.79
C GLU A 106 -12.20 10.44 10.40
N LEU A 107 -11.61 9.32 9.98
CA LEU A 107 -11.99 7.98 10.43
C LEU A 107 -11.63 7.73 11.90
N TYR A 108 -10.51 8.24 12.37
CA TYR A 108 -10.15 8.21 13.78
C TYR A 108 -11.21 8.92 14.65
N ALA A 109 -11.62 10.11 14.25
CA ALA A 109 -12.65 10.85 14.97
C ALA A 109 -14.00 10.11 14.99
N ALA A 110 -14.37 9.47 13.88
CA ALA A 110 -15.58 8.65 13.80
C ALA A 110 -15.46 7.38 14.66
N ALA A 111 -14.31 6.71 14.67
CA ALA A 111 -14.03 5.53 15.49
C ALA A 111 -14.16 5.85 16.99
N LYS A 112 -13.57 6.97 17.44
CA LYS A 112 -13.68 7.43 18.85
C LYS A 112 -15.12 7.70 19.25
N LYS A 113 -15.94 8.29 18.37
CA LYS A 113 -17.39 8.45 18.62
C LYS A 113 -18.11 7.10 18.73
N GLY A 114 -17.69 6.10 17.97
CA GLY A 114 -18.20 4.73 18.03
C GLY A 114 -17.71 3.91 19.23
N GLY A 115 -16.72 4.42 19.97
CA GLY A 115 -16.14 3.74 21.14
C GLY A 115 -15.15 2.62 20.78
N PHE A 116 -14.54 2.65 19.58
CA PHE A 116 -13.50 1.74 19.15
C PHE A 116 -12.28 2.53 18.64
N ASP A 117 -11.20 1.84 18.36
CA ASP A 117 -9.91 2.45 18.03
C ASP A 117 -9.61 2.36 16.53
N PHE A 118 -8.75 3.27 16.06
CA PHE A 118 -8.32 3.36 14.65
C PHE A 118 -6.80 3.52 14.57
N ILE A 119 -6.18 2.76 13.65
CA ILE A 119 -4.77 2.85 13.28
C ILE A 119 -4.67 3.01 11.76
N ASP A 120 -4.04 4.06 11.28
CA ASP A 120 -3.59 4.16 9.90
C ASP A 120 -2.25 3.43 9.74
N ALA A 121 -2.19 2.47 8.85
CA ALA A 121 -1.10 1.50 8.77
C ALA A 121 -0.73 1.14 7.31
N PRO A 122 -0.50 2.12 6.42
CA PRO A 122 -0.12 1.84 5.05
C PRO A 122 1.18 1.02 4.98
N VAL A 123 1.33 0.29 3.88
CA VAL A 123 2.36 -0.73 3.72
C VAL A 123 3.34 -0.41 2.58
N SER A 124 4.55 -0.94 2.70
CA SER A 124 5.57 -0.95 1.64
C SER A 124 6.15 -2.35 1.48
N GLY A 125 6.55 -2.69 0.23
CA GLY A 125 7.08 -4.02 -0.13
C GLY A 125 6.46 -4.58 -1.41
N GLY A 126 5.39 -3.92 -1.94
CA GLY A 126 4.70 -4.32 -3.17
C GLY A 126 4.06 -5.70 -3.08
N GLN A 127 3.63 -6.22 -4.23
CA GLN A 127 2.98 -7.53 -4.32
C GLN A 127 3.85 -8.65 -3.74
N ALA A 128 5.12 -8.69 -4.10
CA ALA A 128 6.04 -9.72 -3.62
C ALA A 128 6.21 -9.68 -2.09
N GLY A 129 6.26 -8.47 -1.49
CA GLY A 129 6.30 -8.32 -0.03
C GLY A 129 5.04 -8.82 0.65
N ALA A 130 3.87 -8.59 0.04
CA ALA A 130 2.59 -9.06 0.55
C ALA A 130 2.48 -10.61 0.44
N GLU A 131 2.83 -11.18 -0.71
CA GLU A 131 2.81 -12.64 -0.95
C GLU A 131 3.76 -13.38 -0.02
N ASN A 132 4.95 -12.84 0.24
CA ASN A 132 5.95 -13.45 1.11
C ASN A 132 5.74 -13.14 2.61
N GLY A 133 4.78 -12.29 2.97
CA GLY A 133 4.52 -11.92 4.37
C GLY A 133 5.67 -11.15 5.02
N VAL A 134 6.33 -10.25 4.27
CA VAL A 134 7.50 -9.47 4.68
C VAL A 134 7.33 -7.96 4.44
N LEU A 135 6.12 -7.47 4.59
CA LEU A 135 5.82 -6.05 4.43
C LEU A 135 6.47 -5.18 5.52
N THR A 136 6.72 -3.92 5.18
CA THR A 136 6.99 -2.86 6.15
C THR A 136 5.72 -2.06 6.35
N VAL A 137 5.29 -1.89 7.61
CA VAL A 137 4.04 -1.21 7.99
C VAL A 137 4.38 0.06 8.76
N MET A 138 3.85 1.18 8.30
CA MET A 138 4.03 2.50 8.90
C MET A 138 2.76 2.88 9.62
N CYS A 139 2.77 2.89 10.96
CA CYS A 139 1.56 3.11 11.75
C CYS A 139 1.47 4.52 12.33
N GLY A 140 0.25 5.06 12.35
CA GLY A 140 -0.15 6.25 13.08
C GLY A 140 -1.37 5.97 13.94
N GLY A 141 -1.39 6.48 15.17
CA GLY A 141 -2.50 6.29 16.10
C GLY A 141 -2.08 6.27 17.55
N ASP A 142 -2.93 5.78 18.42
CA ASP A 142 -2.68 5.66 19.86
C ASP A 142 -1.83 4.42 20.18
N ALA A 143 -0.96 4.52 21.17
CA ALA A 143 0.03 3.47 21.51
C ALA A 143 -0.60 2.15 21.98
N GLU A 144 -1.70 2.22 22.75
CA GLU A 144 -2.35 1.00 23.25
C GLU A 144 -3.00 0.18 22.14
N PRO A 145 -3.88 0.75 21.28
CA PRO A 145 -4.41 0.03 20.12
C PRO A 145 -3.33 -0.47 19.16
N PHE A 146 -2.26 0.31 18.95
CA PHE A 146 -1.13 -0.12 18.15
C PHE A 146 -0.48 -1.39 18.72
N SER A 147 -0.20 -1.43 20.02
CA SER A 147 0.42 -2.59 20.67
C SER A 147 -0.41 -3.88 20.53
N ARG A 148 -1.75 -3.75 20.43
CA ARG A 148 -2.64 -4.89 20.13
C ARG A 148 -2.59 -5.27 18.66
N ALA A 149 -2.67 -4.27 17.76
CA ALA A 149 -2.69 -4.47 16.31
C ALA A 149 -1.37 -5.03 15.77
N GLU A 150 -0.21 -4.59 16.31
CA GLU A 150 1.12 -5.05 15.92
C GLU A 150 1.25 -6.58 15.98
N LYS A 151 0.69 -7.22 17.03
CA LYS A 151 0.71 -8.68 17.20
C LYS A 151 -0.05 -9.42 16.08
N ILE A 152 -1.07 -8.80 15.54
CA ILE A 152 -1.86 -9.34 14.42
C ILE A 152 -1.14 -9.08 13.10
N ILE A 153 -0.62 -7.87 12.92
CA ILE A 153 0.14 -7.42 11.75
C ILE A 153 1.40 -8.25 11.52
N ALA A 154 2.02 -8.76 12.58
CA ALA A 154 3.20 -9.63 12.53
C ALA A 154 3.03 -10.88 11.65
N ALA A 155 1.79 -11.30 11.33
CA ALA A 155 1.53 -12.42 10.43
C ALA A 155 2.04 -12.15 8.99
N TYR A 156 2.08 -10.88 8.53
CA TYR A 156 2.47 -10.50 7.16
C TYR A 156 3.51 -9.36 7.10
N ALA A 157 4.05 -8.94 8.23
CA ALA A 157 5.03 -7.87 8.28
C ALA A 157 6.37 -8.36 8.85
N ARG A 158 7.47 -7.83 8.31
CA ARG A 158 8.82 -7.95 8.89
C ARG A 158 9.20 -6.76 9.78
N ALA A 159 8.52 -5.62 9.58
CA ALA A 159 8.70 -4.40 10.37
C ALA A 159 7.36 -3.68 10.50
N CYS A 160 7.03 -3.24 11.71
CA CYS A 160 5.81 -2.51 12.02
C CYS A 160 6.17 -1.50 13.12
N ASN A 161 6.01 -0.20 12.84
CA ASN A 161 6.42 0.85 13.76
C ASN A 161 5.33 1.91 13.91
N LEU A 162 5.08 2.34 15.14
CA LEU A 162 4.28 3.52 15.43
C LEU A 162 5.12 4.79 15.24
N LEU A 163 4.74 5.62 14.28
CA LEU A 163 5.51 6.79 13.85
C LEU A 163 4.96 8.13 14.37
N GLY A 164 3.86 8.06 15.11
CA GLY A 164 3.22 9.21 15.73
C GLY A 164 1.72 9.05 15.85
N SER A 165 1.01 10.16 16.09
CA SER A 165 -0.45 10.19 16.17
C SER A 165 -1.10 9.84 14.83
N THR A 166 -2.43 9.69 14.82
CA THR A 166 -3.21 9.37 13.62
C THR A 166 -2.89 10.29 12.44
N GLY A 167 -2.68 9.68 11.28
CA GLY A 167 -2.21 10.32 10.05
C GLY A 167 -0.68 10.23 9.86
N SER A 168 0.10 9.92 10.92
CA SER A 168 1.56 9.79 10.80
C SER A 168 1.97 8.59 9.94
N GLY A 169 1.20 7.51 9.94
CA GLY A 169 1.43 6.39 9.03
C GLY A 169 1.28 6.81 7.57
N GLN A 170 0.21 7.52 7.23
CA GLN A 170 -0.03 8.03 5.87
C GLN A 170 1.04 9.05 5.46
N LEU A 171 1.42 9.98 6.34
CA LEU A 171 2.51 10.93 6.08
C LEU A 171 3.83 10.22 5.83
N SER A 172 4.14 9.18 6.61
CA SER A 172 5.35 8.36 6.42
C SER A 172 5.32 7.60 5.08
N LYS A 173 4.14 7.11 4.68
CA LYS A 173 3.95 6.52 3.35
C LYS A 173 4.16 7.54 2.24
N MET A 174 3.74 8.81 2.42
CA MET A 174 4.03 9.89 1.46
C MET A 174 5.54 10.10 1.30
N VAL A 175 6.30 10.14 2.39
CA VAL A 175 7.78 10.21 2.33
C VAL A 175 8.36 9.05 1.53
N ASN A 176 7.89 7.81 1.79
CA ASN A 176 8.29 6.63 1.02
C ASN A 176 8.01 6.79 -0.48
N GLN A 177 6.84 7.29 -0.87
CA GLN A 177 6.47 7.46 -2.29
C GLN A 177 7.25 8.58 -2.97
N ILE A 178 7.52 9.68 -2.28
CA ILE A 178 8.40 10.77 -2.74
C ILE A 178 9.80 10.22 -3.07
N CYS A 179 10.39 9.45 -2.13
CA CYS A 179 11.70 8.83 -2.35
C CYS A 179 11.70 7.87 -3.54
N ILE A 180 10.69 7.01 -3.65
CA ILE A 180 10.58 6.04 -4.76
C ILE A 180 10.45 6.77 -6.11
N ALA A 181 9.67 7.82 -6.21
CA ALA A 181 9.48 8.56 -7.45
C ALA A 181 10.82 9.07 -8.01
N GLY A 182 11.58 9.82 -7.20
CA GLY A 182 12.88 10.36 -7.61
C GLY A 182 13.90 9.26 -7.92
N LEU A 183 13.93 8.21 -7.11
CA LEU A 183 14.84 7.09 -7.26
C LEU A 183 14.60 6.31 -8.56
N VAL A 184 13.34 6.01 -8.89
CA VAL A 184 13.00 5.26 -10.13
C VAL A 184 13.31 6.08 -11.36
N GLN A 185 13.08 7.40 -11.34
CA GLN A 185 13.46 8.29 -12.44
C GLN A 185 14.99 8.32 -12.61
N GLY A 186 15.74 8.50 -11.53
CA GLY A 186 17.21 8.48 -11.59
C GLY A 186 17.76 7.14 -12.12
N LEU A 187 17.16 6.02 -11.72
CA LEU A 187 17.52 4.70 -12.24
C LEU A 187 17.19 4.58 -13.75
N ALA A 188 16.05 5.09 -14.19
CA ALA A 188 15.66 5.07 -15.60
C ALA A 188 16.66 5.85 -16.46
N GLU A 189 17.05 7.05 -16.04
CA GLU A 189 18.06 7.86 -16.73
C GLU A 189 19.43 7.17 -16.73
N GLY A 190 19.87 6.63 -15.59
CA GLY A 190 21.13 5.91 -15.47
C GLY A 190 21.22 4.69 -16.37
N LEU A 191 20.15 3.89 -16.45
CA LEU A 191 20.09 2.74 -17.35
C LEU A 191 20.07 3.16 -18.83
N HIS A 192 19.29 4.18 -19.18
CA HIS A 192 19.28 4.72 -20.54
C HIS A 192 20.66 5.25 -20.93
N PHE A 193 21.32 6.04 -20.08
CA PHE A 193 22.69 6.52 -20.31
C PHE A 193 23.65 5.35 -20.53
N ALA A 194 23.60 4.33 -19.70
CA ALA A 194 24.45 3.15 -19.82
C ALA A 194 24.23 2.42 -21.15
N GLN A 195 22.98 2.25 -21.60
CA GLN A 195 22.64 1.66 -22.90
C GLN A 195 23.22 2.48 -24.06
N LYS A 196 23.08 3.82 -24.05
CA LYS A 196 23.63 4.72 -25.07
C LYS A 196 25.15 4.73 -25.08
N SER A 197 25.78 4.48 -23.94
CA SER A 197 27.25 4.39 -23.80
C SER A 197 27.81 3.00 -24.11
N GLY A 198 26.98 2.03 -24.48
CA GLY A 198 27.42 0.66 -24.81
C GLY A 198 27.93 -0.13 -23.60
N LEU A 199 27.55 0.25 -22.36
CA LEU A 199 27.94 -0.47 -21.17
C LEU A 199 27.12 -1.77 -21.01
N ASP A 200 27.79 -2.81 -20.49
CA ASP A 200 27.13 -4.04 -20.07
C ASP A 200 26.29 -3.77 -18.80
N ILE A 201 24.97 -3.76 -18.95
CA ILE A 201 24.02 -3.41 -17.88
C ILE A 201 24.13 -4.39 -16.71
N GLU A 202 24.34 -5.69 -16.95
CA GLU A 202 24.43 -6.66 -15.84
C GLU A 202 25.70 -6.45 -15.02
N LYS A 203 26.85 -6.25 -15.67
CA LYS A 203 28.11 -5.96 -14.99
C LYS A 203 28.06 -4.62 -14.25
N LEU A 204 27.45 -3.61 -14.88
CA LEU A 204 27.27 -2.29 -14.28
C LEU A 204 26.47 -2.42 -12.98
N ILE A 205 25.28 -3.01 -13.03
CA ILE A 205 24.41 -3.13 -11.87
C ILE A 205 25.02 -4.03 -10.79
N ALA A 206 25.66 -5.14 -11.16
CA ALA A 206 26.37 -6.00 -10.21
C ALA A 206 27.43 -5.22 -9.40
N THR A 207 28.02 -4.21 -10.03
CA THR A 207 29.03 -3.35 -9.39
C THR A 207 28.40 -2.24 -8.53
N ILE A 208 27.55 -1.39 -9.14
CA ILE A 208 27.06 -0.18 -8.44
C ILE A 208 26.00 -0.49 -7.38
N SER A 209 25.34 -1.64 -7.46
CA SER A 209 24.39 -2.08 -6.41
C SER A 209 25.05 -2.41 -5.07
N LYS A 210 26.36 -2.43 -5.00
CA LYS A 210 27.15 -2.59 -3.74
C LYS A 210 27.65 -1.26 -3.17
N GLY A 211 27.37 -0.16 -3.86
CA GLY A 211 27.77 1.19 -3.48
C GLY A 211 26.59 2.06 -3.04
N ALA A 212 26.86 3.35 -2.90
CA ALA A 212 25.91 4.34 -2.40
C ALA A 212 24.67 4.56 -3.29
N ALA A 213 24.70 4.14 -4.55
CA ALA A 213 23.55 4.22 -5.47
C ALA A 213 22.57 3.02 -5.34
N GLN A 214 22.86 2.07 -4.44
CA GLN A 214 22.02 0.87 -4.25
C GLN A 214 20.56 1.24 -3.94
N SER A 215 19.67 0.47 -4.49
CA SER A 215 18.25 0.50 -4.14
C SER A 215 17.57 -0.83 -4.46
N TRP A 216 16.46 -1.09 -3.78
CA TRP A 216 15.64 -2.25 -4.09
C TRP A 216 15.19 -2.27 -5.56
N GLN A 217 14.83 -1.12 -6.12
CA GLN A 217 14.41 -0.99 -7.51
C GLN A 217 15.56 -1.29 -8.49
N MET A 218 16.77 -0.83 -8.18
CA MET A 218 17.96 -1.18 -8.96
C MET A 218 18.14 -2.71 -9.03
N GLU A 219 18.10 -3.39 -7.90
CA GLU A 219 18.32 -4.84 -7.84
C GLU A 219 17.17 -5.66 -8.45
N ASN A 220 15.92 -5.19 -8.35
CA ASN A 220 14.74 -5.98 -8.71
C ASN A 220 14.03 -5.51 -9.98
N ARG A 221 14.44 -4.39 -10.61
CA ARG A 221 13.76 -3.82 -11.79
C ARG A 221 14.66 -3.61 -12.99
N TYR A 222 15.97 -3.51 -12.83
CA TYR A 222 16.86 -3.17 -13.95
C TYR A 222 16.73 -4.09 -15.17
N LYS A 223 16.55 -5.41 -14.97
CA LYS A 223 16.41 -6.37 -16.06
C LYS A 223 15.16 -6.09 -16.90
N THR A 224 14.02 -5.91 -16.25
CA THR A 224 12.75 -5.63 -16.93
C THR A 224 12.75 -4.24 -17.57
N MET A 225 13.37 -3.25 -16.93
CA MET A 225 13.55 -1.90 -17.47
C MET A 225 14.40 -1.95 -18.76
N ALA A 226 15.51 -2.66 -18.72
CA ALA A 226 16.43 -2.76 -19.86
C ALA A 226 15.79 -3.38 -21.11
N VAL A 227 14.76 -4.22 -20.96
CA VAL A 227 14.07 -4.91 -22.07
C VAL A 227 12.64 -4.42 -22.30
N GLY A 228 12.21 -3.35 -21.63
CA GLY A 228 10.89 -2.73 -21.83
C GLY A 228 9.70 -3.59 -21.38
N LYS A 229 9.83 -4.39 -20.32
CA LYS A 229 8.75 -5.22 -19.77
C LYS A 229 8.19 -4.61 -18.50
N PHE A 230 6.89 -4.28 -18.48
CA PHE A 230 6.26 -3.53 -17.38
C PHE A 230 4.92 -4.11 -16.89
N ASP A 231 4.45 -5.24 -17.42
CA ASP A 231 3.12 -5.82 -17.10
C ASP A 231 3.11 -6.58 -15.76
N PHE A 232 3.53 -5.92 -14.70
CA PHE A 232 3.61 -6.46 -13.33
C PHE A 232 3.71 -5.32 -12.30
N GLY A 233 3.80 -5.68 -11.02
CA GLY A 233 4.23 -4.83 -9.93
C GLY A 233 3.22 -3.75 -9.53
N PHE A 234 3.69 -2.51 -9.39
CA PHE A 234 2.92 -1.37 -8.87
C PHE A 234 2.52 -0.41 -10.00
N ALA A 235 1.24 -0.39 -10.31
CA ALA A 235 0.71 0.33 -11.46
C ALA A 235 0.92 1.86 -11.38
N VAL A 236 1.23 2.47 -12.52
CA VAL A 236 1.37 3.92 -12.72
C VAL A 236 0.14 4.69 -12.20
N ASP A 237 -1.09 4.20 -12.43
CA ASP A 237 -2.31 4.84 -11.89
C ASP A 237 -2.27 5.00 -10.37
N TRP A 238 -1.79 3.98 -9.65
CA TRP A 238 -1.67 4.05 -8.19
C TRP A 238 -0.54 4.97 -7.75
N MET A 239 0.59 4.96 -8.46
CA MET A 239 1.69 5.89 -8.15
C MET A 239 1.25 7.34 -8.36
N ARG A 240 0.55 7.65 -9.45
CA ARG A 240 0.01 8.99 -9.68
C ARG A 240 -1.00 9.43 -8.61
N LYS A 241 -1.86 8.51 -8.16
CA LYS A 241 -2.72 8.78 -7.00
C LYS A 241 -1.88 9.13 -5.77
N ASP A 242 -0.85 8.34 -5.48
CA ASP A 242 0.02 8.56 -4.30
C ASP A 242 0.77 9.88 -4.38
N LEU A 243 1.35 10.22 -5.56
CA LEU A 243 2.03 11.51 -5.76
C LEU A 243 1.06 12.69 -5.68
N GLY A 244 -0.16 12.51 -6.17
CA GLY A 244 -1.23 13.51 -6.01
C GLY A 244 -1.54 13.80 -4.54
N ILE A 245 -1.58 12.77 -3.68
CA ILE A 245 -1.73 12.93 -2.23
C ILE A 245 -0.53 13.68 -1.65
N CYS A 246 0.71 13.30 -2.03
CA CYS A 246 1.93 13.99 -1.58
C CYS A 246 1.91 15.49 -1.93
N LEU A 247 1.58 15.82 -3.17
CA LEU A 247 1.51 17.20 -3.65
C LEU A 247 0.37 18.00 -2.99
N GLY A 248 -0.75 17.33 -2.72
CA GLY A 248 -1.87 17.90 -1.96
C GLY A 248 -1.47 18.26 -0.53
N GLU A 249 -0.78 17.35 0.16
CA GLU A 249 -0.29 17.59 1.52
C GLU A 249 0.82 18.66 1.56
N ALA A 250 1.73 18.66 0.56
CA ALA A 250 2.77 19.67 0.44
C ALA A 250 2.22 21.10 0.33
N ARG A 251 1.08 21.30 -0.36
CA ARG A 251 0.41 22.61 -0.39
C ARG A 251 -0.13 23.06 0.97
N LYS A 252 -0.47 22.12 1.85
CA LYS A 252 -0.99 22.41 3.21
C LYS A 252 0.14 22.70 4.19
N ASN A 253 1.24 21.96 4.12
CA ASN A 253 2.34 22.04 5.09
C ASN A 253 3.53 22.90 4.63
N GLY A 254 3.51 23.42 3.37
CA GLY A 254 4.55 24.28 2.80
C GLY A 254 5.78 23.54 2.30
N ALA A 255 5.76 22.21 2.18
CA ALA A 255 6.88 21.45 1.65
C ALA A 255 7.09 21.71 0.14
N HIS A 256 8.35 21.82 -0.28
CA HIS A 256 8.72 21.98 -1.68
C HIS A 256 9.09 20.62 -2.30
N LEU A 257 8.31 20.16 -3.29
CA LEU A 257 8.47 18.84 -3.93
C LEU A 257 8.70 18.96 -5.46
N PRO A 258 9.75 19.66 -5.95
CA PRO A 258 9.95 19.87 -7.38
C PRO A 258 10.16 18.57 -8.16
N VAL A 259 10.98 17.64 -7.65
CA VAL A 259 11.23 16.35 -8.31
C VAL A 259 9.97 15.49 -8.35
N THR A 260 9.21 15.42 -7.26
CA THR A 260 7.94 14.68 -7.20
C THR A 260 6.94 15.21 -8.22
N SER A 261 6.83 16.53 -8.36
CA SER A 261 5.95 17.19 -9.36
C SER A 261 6.35 16.85 -10.79
N LEU A 262 7.66 16.88 -11.08
CA LEU A 262 8.19 16.55 -12.40
C LEU A 262 7.94 15.06 -12.74
N VAL A 263 8.21 14.17 -11.81
CA VAL A 263 8.01 12.73 -12.02
C VAL A 263 6.52 12.37 -12.16
N ASP A 264 5.62 13.06 -11.46
CA ASP A 264 4.17 12.90 -11.69
C ASP A 264 3.77 13.27 -13.13
N GLN A 265 4.37 14.33 -13.70
CA GLN A 265 4.14 14.67 -15.12
C GLN A 265 4.65 13.55 -16.04
N PHE A 266 5.82 12.99 -15.81
CA PHE A 266 6.32 11.85 -16.57
C PHE A 266 5.39 10.65 -16.50
N TYR A 267 4.85 10.31 -15.32
CA TYR A 267 3.85 9.26 -15.21
C TYR A 267 2.54 9.61 -15.95
N SER A 268 2.17 10.88 -16.06
CA SER A 268 1.04 11.31 -16.90
C SER A 268 1.28 10.99 -18.38
N GLU A 269 2.52 11.16 -18.86
CA GLU A 269 2.88 10.79 -20.22
C GLU A 269 2.85 9.27 -20.43
N ILE A 270 3.34 8.48 -19.44
CA ILE A 270 3.20 7.01 -19.49
C ILE A 270 1.73 6.59 -19.58
N GLN A 271 0.83 7.23 -18.83
CA GLN A 271 -0.61 6.96 -18.95
C GLN A 271 -1.14 7.25 -20.37
N SER A 272 -0.69 8.36 -20.99
CA SER A 272 -1.07 8.75 -22.35
C SER A 272 -0.56 7.76 -23.42
N MET A 273 0.54 7.04 -23.12
CA MET A 273 1.06 5.96 -23.96
C MET A 273 0.30 4.62 -23.77
N GLY A 274 -0.76 4.59 -22.97
CA GLY A 274 -1.49 3.35 -22.64
C GLY A 274 -0.93 2.61 -21.41
N GLY A 275 0.10 3.13 -20.75
CA GLY A 275 0.80 2.48 -19.63
C GLY A 275 0.14 2.63 -18.26
N LYS A 276 -1.18 2.88 -18.18
CA LYS A 276 -1.92 3.04 -16.91
C LYS A 276 -1.68 1.92 -15.91
N ARG A 277 -1.53 0.69 -16.41
CA ARG A 277 -1.35 -0.51 -15.58
C ARG A 277 0.10 -1.00 -15.54
N TRP A 278 1.02 -0.34 -16.25
CA TRP A 278 2.43 -0.67 -16.21
C TRP A 278 3.03 -0.40 -14.83
N ASP A 279 4.07 -1.18 -14.49
CA ASP A 279 4.87 -0.94 -13.27
C ASP A 279 5.52 0.45 -13.31
N THR A 280 5.70 1.05 -12.15
CA THR A 280 6.35 2.36 -12.00
C THR A 280 7.72 2.47 -12.66
N SER A 281 8.42 1.35 -12.84
CA SER A 281 9.70 1.31 -13.57
C SER A 281 9.59 1.65 -15.05
N SER A 282 8.37 1.79 -15.58
CA SER A 282 8.11 2.18 -16.99
C SER A 282 8.55 3.60 -17.36
N LEU A 283 9.02 4.42 -16.43
CA LEU A 283 9.59 5.75 -16.73
C LEU A 283 10.71 5.70 -17.79
N ILE A 284 11.49 4.63 -17.86
CA ILE A 284 12.51 4.44 -18.89
C ILE A 284 11.92 4.41 -20.32
N ALA A 285 10.65 4.03 -20.48
CA ALA A 285 10.00 4.01 -21.79
C ALA A 285 9.89 5.40 -22.43
N LEU A 286 9.84 6.46 -21.62
CA LEU A 286 9.85 7.85 -22.13
C LEU A 286 11.19 8.23 -22.76
N LEU A 287 12.29 7.65 -22.30
CA LEU A 287 13.64 7.97 -22.71
C LEU A 287 14.04 7.21 -23.99
N ASN A 288 13.34 6.11 -24.28
CA ASN A 288 13.61 5.22 -25.43
C ASN A 288 12.69 5.51 -26.64
N ARG A 289 12.06 6.69 -26.68
CA ARG A 289 11.27 7.16 -27.83
C ARG A 289 12.13 7.52 -29.04
#